data_0560e742f6b2828dfaa7e3d9edd5fc75
#
_entry.id   0560e742f6b2828dfaa7e3d9edd5fc75
#
_cell.length_a   1.000
_cell.length_b   1.000
_cell.length_c   1.000
_cell.angle_alpha   90.00
_cell.angle_beta   90.00
_cell.angle_gamma   90.00
#
_symmetry.space_group_name_H-M   'P 1'
#
loop_
_entity.id
_entity.type
_entity.pdbx_description
1 polymer ?
#
loop_
_entity_poly.entity_id
_entity_poly.type
_entity_poly.pdbx_seq_one_letter_code
_entity_poly.pdbx_strand_id
1 'polypeptide(L)'
;MNSGREEDPTRRAAAGGRRSGVAGQATAAALMALTVAAAGCGGPAPSPREPAGARVTATVSEDVREQLLDGAVSVLDRLEDYDEGSAFAQVFDRLNQWSHAAANAGVPLGAKWKLDPLFGALPERVRAGTTAESLESAVFDAATDVAVLRDQRWLADIAASARGDAVEDLDIAVNLFRWTVRSLAVVSDPPMVATESTPGSRWFLPGEILLSGRASPAQRAWIFLELLRHARLEGVMLATGDPAKGNARAWIPALVSGGEAWLFEPTYGMPIPGPDNAGVATARQAAADPAILERLSVGERSYPVKAADMAGLSVLVAADPWSLSRRMRAIDEQLVGARGMALAVDATAVATRACAALPDAPAAAAPGRMGLWEFPWEVL
;
A
#
# COMPACT_ATOMS: atom_id res chain seq x y z
N MET A 1 -66.04 6.65 0.44
CA MET A 1 -66.39 7.35 1.69
C MET A 1 -65.12 7.82 2.34
N ASN A 2 -65.00 9.10 2.34
CA ASN A 2 -64.28 10.05 3.17
C ASN A 2 -62.74 9.95 3.18
N SER A 3 -62.17 10.93 2.53
CA SER A 3 -61.80 12.33 2.89
C SER A 3 -60.54 12.34 3.70
N GLY A 4 -59.41 12.81 3.26
CA GLY A 4 -59.13 14.18 2.85
C GLY A 4 -58.37 14.88 3.96
N ARG A 5 -57.11 15.25 3.65
CA ARG A 5 -56.56 16.55 4.07
C ARG A 5 -55.15 16.73 3.52
N GLU A 6 -55.09 17.62 2.54
CA GLU A 6 -53.92 18.43 2.25
C GLU A 6 -53.71 19.41 3.41
N GLU A 7 -52.46 19.64 3.79
CA GLU A 7 -52.03 20.89 4.43
C GLU A 7 -50.64 21.27 3.89
N ASP A 8 -50.64 22.35 3.12
CA ASP A 8 -49.51 23.17 2.68
C ASP A 8 -49.02 24.06 3.85
N PRO A 9 -47.70 24.24 4.04
CA PRO A 9 -47.20 25.34 4.86
C PRO A 9 -46.31 26.30 4.09
N THR A 10 -46.88 27.39 3.61
CA THR A 10 -46.16 28.64 3.41
C THR A 10 -46.31 29.53 4.66
N ARG A 11 -45.19 29.92 5.29
CA ARG A 11 -44.94 31.18 6.04
C ARG A 11 -43.49 31.27 6.45
N ARG A 12 -42.67 32.05 5.78
CA ARG A 12 -42.26 33.45 5.96
C ARG A 12 -41.97 33.87 7.39
N ALA A 13 -40.68 34.26 7.64
CA ALA A 13 -40.17 35.53 8.16
C ALA A 13 -38.64 35.35 8.40
N ALA A 14 -37.76 36.02 7.80
CA ALA A 14 -37.26 37.37 7.68
C ALA A 14 -36.91 38.03 9.04
N ALA A 15 -35.61 38.20 9.26
CA ALA A 15 -34.86 39.23 9.98
C ALA A 15 -33.57 38.59 10.50
N GLY A 16 -32.40 39.11 10.29
CA GLY A 16 -31.88 40.43 10.21
C GLY A 16 -30.46 40.37 10.65
N GLY A 17 -29.56 40.70 9.82
CA GLY A 17 -28.39 41.48 9.88
C GLY A 17 -27.49 41.43 11.11
N ARG A 18 -26.21 41.14 10.82
CA ARG A 18 -25.11 42.05 11.17
C ARG A 18 -23.80 41.57 10.54
N ARG A 19 -23.33 42.38 9.62
CA ARG A 19 -21.94 42.35 9.13
C ARG A 19 -21.06 42.90 10.29
N SER A 20 -20.01 42.18 10.63
CA SER A 20 -18.82 42.74 11.23
C SER A 20 -17.60 42.25 10.49
N GLY A 21 -17.08 43.16 9.68
CA GLY A 21 -15.77 42.99 9.07
C GLY A 21 -14.70 43.12 10.15
N VAL A 22 -13.75 42.21 10.14
CA VAL A 22 -12.47 42.42 10.85
C VAL A 22 -11.40 42.48 9.79
N ALA A 23 -10.82 43.66 9.71
CA ALA A 23 -9.71 44.03 8.85
C ALA A 23 -8.46 43.22 9.19
N GLY A 24 -7.80 42.72 8.16
CA GLY A 24 -6.50 42.09 8.26
C GLY A 24 -5.45 43.11 8.71
N GLN A 25 -4.70 42.77 9.72
CA GLN A 25 -3.43 43.43 10.04
C GLN A 25 -2.29 42.59 9.52
N ALA A 26 -1.67 43.11 8.46
CA ALA A 26 -0.40 42.65 7.99
C ALA A 26 0.71 43.15 8.96
N THR A 27 1.33 42.23 9.67
CA THR A 27 2.54 42.50 10.46
C THR A 27 3.76 42.38 9.58
N ALA A 28 4.32 43.51 9.21
CA ALA A 28 5.64 43.65 8.58
C ALA A 28 6.71 43.37 9.66
N ALA A 29 7.54 42.34 9.46
CA ALA A 29 8.73 42.13 10.26
C ALA A 29 9.84 43.05 9.81
N ALA A 30 10.22 44.04 10.62
CA ALA A 30 11.35 44.94 10.41
C ALA A 30 12.67 44.21 10.71
N LEU A 31 13.55 44.13 9.71
CA LEU A 31 14.94 43.72 9.87
C LEU A 31 15.69 44.89 10.54
N MET A 32 16.15 44.74 11.76
CA MET A 32 17.14 45.63 12.37
C MET A 32 18.54 45.20 11.96
N ALA A 33 19.17 45.99 11.11
CA ALA A 33 20.61 45.94 10.86
C ALA A 33 21.35 46.70 11.95
N LEU A 34 22.11 45.99 12.78
CA LEU A 34 23.03 46.61 13.77
C LEU A 34 24.36 46.86 13.08
N THR A 35 24.66 48.14 12.76
CA THR A 35 25.98 48.56 12.35
C THR A 35 26.80 48.93 13.58
N VAL A 36 27.81 48.14 13.88
CA VAL A 36 28.84 48.49 14.86
C VAL A 36 30.03 49.10 14.12
N ALA A 37 30.24 50.39 14.30
CA ALA A 37 31.44 51.07 13.86
C ALA A 37 32.54 50.85 14.91
N ALA A 38 33.61 50.16 14.56
CA ALA A 38 34.83 50.12 15.34
C ALA A 38 35.92 50.91 14.60
N ALA A 39 36.37 51.99 15.24
CA ALA A 39 37.47 52.81 14.81
C ALA A 39 38.82 52.08 14.99
N GLY A 40 39.69 52.31 14.05
CA GLY A 40 40.87 51.61 13.72
C GLY A 40 42.08 51.68 14.63
N CYS A 41 43.05 50.89 14.29
CA CYS A 41 44.49 51.20 14.44
C CYS A 41 45.23 50.47 13.34
N GLY A 42 46.07 51.20 12.59
CA GLY A 42 46.80 50.69 11.45
C GLY A 42 47.82 49.62 11.82
N GLY A 43 47.81 48.54 11.06
CA GLY A 43 48.85 47.52 11.01
C GLY A 43 49.16 47.20 9.54
N PRO A 44 50.32 46.70 9.17
CA PRO A 44 50.79 46.53 7.81
C PRO A 44 49.91 45.60 6.99
N ALA A 45 49.77 45.89 5.72
CA ALA A 45 48.92 45.19 4.77
C ALA A 45 49.18 43.66 4.73
N PRO A 46 48.17 42.82 4.88
CA PRO A 46 48.36 41.39 4.65
C PRO A 46 48.40 41.09 3.16
N SER A 47 49.29 40.18 2.77
CA SER A 47 49.42 39.60 1.44
C SER A 47 48.08 39.06 0.91
N PRO A 48 47.84 39.02 -0.42
CA PRO A 48 46.62 38.48 -0.97
C PRO A 48 46.44 37.00 -0.56
N ARG A 49 45.46 36.78 0.26
CA ARG A 49 44.97 35.43 0.54
C ARG A 49 44.24 34.91 -0.69
N GLU A 50 44.71 33.80 -1.22
CA GLU A 50 43.94 32.98 -2.17
C GLU A 50 42.51 32.76 -1.67
N PRO A 51 41.50 32.75 -2.56
CA PRO A 51 40.15 32.48 -2.18
C PRO A 51 40.04 30.99 -1.77
N ALA A 52 40.11 30.70 -0.48
CA ALA A 52 39.74 29.42 0.07
C ALA A 52 38.23 29.28 -0.03
N GLY A 53 37.76 29.08 -1.24
CA GLY A 53 36.36 28.71 -1.55
C GLY A 53 36.18 27.20 -1.66
N ALA A 54 36.78 26.43 -0.77
CA ALA A 54 36.33 25.07 -0.56
C ALA A 54 35.01 25.16 0.21
N ARG A 55 33.88 25.11 -0.51
CA ARG A 55 32.63 24.66 0.10
C ARG A 55 32.91 23.29 0.70
N VAL A 56 33.11 23.24 1.99
CA VAL A 56 32.99 21.98 2.77
C VAL A 56 31.54 21.61 2.66
N THR A 57 31.19 20.83 1.64
CA THR A 57 29.96 20.05 1.65
C THR A 57 30.16 19.06 2.79
N ALA A 58 29.63 19.40 3.98
CA ALA A 58 29.58 18.49 5.07
C ALA A 58 28.78 17.26 4.59
N THR A 59 29.50 16.17 4.30
CA THR A 59 28.88 14.87 4.05
C THR A 59 28.19 14.50 5.35
N VAL A 60 26.86 14.51 5.31
CA VAL A 60 26.04 14.02 6.43
C VAL A 60 26.49 12.59 6.70
N SER A 61 26.93 12.30 7.93
CA SER A 61 27.43 10.98 8.30
C SER A 61 26.33 9.92 8.16
N GLU A 62 26.74 8.67 7.98
CA GLU A 62 25.81 7.53 7.93
C GLU A 62 24.93 7.47 9.19
N ASP A 63 25.51 7.72 10.35
CA ASP A 63 24.80 7.78 11.64
C ASP A 63 23.65 8.79 11.66
N VAL A 64 23.83 9.97 11.06
CA VAL A 64 22.77 11.00 11.00
C VAL A 64 21.63 10.56 10.06
N ARG A 65 21.96 9.90 8.96
CA ARG A 65 20.93 9.36 8.05
C ARG A 65 20.12 8.26 8.73
N GLU A 66 20.79 7.35 9.43
CA GLU A 66 20.11 6.30 10.21
C GLU A 66 19.21 6.93 11.29
N GLN A 67 19.68 7.92 12.03
CA GLN A 67 18.87 8.64 13.02
C GLN A 67 17.63 9.33 12.43
N LEU A 68 17.71 9.87 11.22
CA LEU A 68 16.56 10.48 10.55
C LEU A 68 15.49 9.45 10.23
N LEU A 69 15.87 8.31 9.66
CA LEU A 69 14.94 7.22 9.35
C LEU A 69 14.35 6.60 10.61
N ASP A 70 15.21 6.31 11.58
CA ASP A 70 14.83 5.80 12.90
C ASP A 70 13.85 6.74 13.61
N GLY A 71 14.12 8.03 13.53
CA GLY A 71 13.25 9.05 14.10
C GLY A 71 11.89 9.14 13.41
N ALA A 72 11.83 8.91 12.08
CA ALA A 72 10.56 8.84 11.36
C ALA A 72 9.73 7.63 11.81
N VAL A 73 10.34 6.43 11.83
CA VAL A 73 9.67 5.19 12.25
C VAL A 73 9.23 5.27 13.72
N SER A 74 10.07 5.86 14.59
CA SER A 74 9.74 6.03 16.02
C SER A 74 8.51 6.90 16.26
N VAL A 75 8.21 7.86 15.37
CA VAL A 75 6.97 8.64 15.43
C VAL A 75 5.80 7.78 14.95
N LEU A 76 5.96 7.00 13.88
CA LEU A 76 4.92 6.08 13.40
C LEU A 76 4.55 5.01 14.44
N ASP A 77 5.52 4.53 15.22
CA ASP A 77 5.31 3.53 16.28
C ASP A 77 4.54 4.07 17.49
N ARG A 78 4.38 5.39 17.62
CA ARG A 78 3.76 6.05 18.77
C ARG A 78 2.81 7.18 18.35
N LEU A 79 2.03 6.95 17.29
CA LEU A 79 1.12 7.97 16.78
C LEU A 79 0.08 8.43 17.81
N GLU A 80 -0.31 7.55 18.73
CA GLU A 80 -1.24 7.88 19.82
C GLU A 80 -0.70 8.94 20.81
N ASP A 81 0.62 9.12 20.87
CA ASP A 81 1.27 10.12 21.72
C ASP A 81 1.26 11.54 21.11
N TYR A 82 0.85 11.68 19.86
CA TYR A 82 0.95 12.91 19.07
C TYR A 82 -0.40 13.33 18.49
N ASP A 83 -0.51 14.62 18.18
CA ASP A 83 -1.49 15.09 17.20
C ASP A 83 -1.14 14.55 15.82
N GLU A 84 -2.09 13.93 15.13
CA GLU A 84 -1.85 13.22 13.87
C GLU A 84 -1.20 14.11 12.80
N GLY A 85 -1.69 15.35 12.65
CA GLY A 85 -1.13 16.30 11.68
C GLY A 85 0.33 16.67 11.99
N SER A 86 0.64 16.88 13.29
CA SER A 86 2.00 17.17 13.74
C SER A 86 2.93 15.97 13.58
N ALA A 87 2.43 14.76 13.84
CA ALA A 87 3.18 13.52 13.65
C ALA A 87 3.50 13.29 12.18
N PHE A 88 2.52 13.45 11.31
CA PHE A 88 2.70 13.27 9.86
C PHE A 88 3.68 14.27 9.28
N ALA A 89 3.61 15.55 9.69
CA ALA A 89 4.59 16.55 9.29
C ALA A 89 6.02 16.18 9.71
N GLN A 90 6.20 15.69 10.95
CA GLN A 90 7.51 15.26 11.44
C GLN A 90 8.07 14.04 10.67
N VAL A 91 7.22 13.05 10.37
CA VAL A 91 7.61 11.88 9.58
C VAL A 91 8.03 12.32 8.18
N PHE A 92 7.21 13.11 7.52
CA PHE A 92 7.47 13.66 6.19
C PHE A 92 8.80 14.42 6.12
N ASP A 93 9.03 15.35 7.05
CA ASP A 93 10.26 16.14 7.10
C ASP A 93 11.50 15.27 7.27
N ARG A 94 11.46 14.30 8.18
CA ARG A 94 12.59 13.39 8.43
C ARG A 94 12.87 12.49 7.22
N LEU A 95 11.86 11.96 6.56
CA LEU A 95 12.03 11.11 5.37
C LEU A 95 12.65 11.90 4.20
N ASN A 96 12.22 13.14 3.97
CA ASN A 96 12.82 13.97 2.93
C ASN A 96 14.23 14.42 3.30
N GLN A 97 14.51 14.75 4.57
CA GLN A 97 15.87 15.03 5.03
C GLN A 97 16.78 13.82 4.85
N TRP A 98 16.31 12.62 5.19
CA TRP A 98 17.02 11.37 4.95
C TRP A 98 17.33 11.14 3.48
N SER A 99 16.33 11.33 2.60
CA SER A 99 16.49 11.21 1.15
C SER A 99 17.50 12.20 0.60
N HIS A 100 17.41 13.49 0.98
CA HIS A 100 18.35 14.52 0.57
C HIS A 100 19.78 14.28 1.10
N ALA A 101 19.90 13.81 2.36
CA ALA A 101 21.19 13.49 2.93
C ALA A 101 21.88 12.34 2.19
N ALA A 102 21.13 11.33 1.77
CA ALA A 102 21.65 10.25 0.95
C ALA A 102 22.12 10.73 -0.43
N ALA A 103 21.31 11.56 -1.09
CA ALA A 103 21.65 12.15 -2.38
C ALA A 103 22.93 13.02 -2.29
N ASN A 104 23.06 13.85 -1.25
CA ASN A 104 24.24 14.69 -1.02
C ASN A 104 25.50 13.86 -0.70
N ALA A 105 25.34 12.70 -0.08
CA ALA A 105 26.44 11.78 0.19
C ALA A 105 26.80 10.89 -1.02
N GLY A 106 26.10 11.04 -2.15
CA GLY A 106 26.28 10.18 -3.33
C GLY A 106 25.84 8.74 -3.12
N VAL A 107 25.00 8.48 -2.11
CA VAL A 107 24.43 7.16 -1.85
C VAL A 107 23.09 7.05 -2.56
N PRO A 108 22.97 6.22 -3.59
CA PRO A 108 21.73 6.10 -4.33
C PRO A 108 20.69 5.34 -3.50
N LEU A 109 19.63 6.02 -3.10
CA LEU A 109 18.49 5.36 -2.47
C LEU A 109 17.80 4.43 -3.46
N GLY A 110 17.48 3.22 -3.01
CA GLY A 110 16.86 2.21 -3.86
C GLY A 110 17.71 1.92 -5.11
N ALA A 111 19.03 1.72 -4.94
CA ALA A 111 19.96 1.50 -6.06
C ALA A 111 19.58 0.27 -6.91
N LYS A 112 18.90 -0.71 -6.32
CA LYS A 112 18.43 -1.92 -7.00
C LYS A 112 17.04 -1.75 -7.61
N TRP A 113 16.40 -0.61 -7.37
CA TRP A 113 15.06 -0.36 -7.91
C TRP A 113 15.08 -0.28 -9.44
N LYS A 114 14.10 -0.88 -10.04
CA LYS A 114 13.77 -0.78 -11.46
C LYS A 114 12.27 -0.75 -11.58
N LEU A 115 11.77 0.01 -12.55
CA LEU A 115 10.34 -0.03 -12.87
C LEU A 115 9.95 -1.45 -13.27
N ASP A 116 8.97 -2.01 -12.57
CA ASP A 116 8.48 -3.36 -12.85
C ASP A 116 7.80 -3.40 -14.23
N PRO A 117 8.15 -4.35 -15.11
CA PRO A 117 7.56 -4.46 -16.44
C PRO A 117 6.03 -4.61 -16.44
N LEU A 118 5.45 -5.23 -15.39
CA LEU A 118 4.01 -5.42 -15.29
C LEU A 118 3.25 -4.09 -15.10
N PHE A 119 3.91 -3.01 -14.64
CA PHE A 119 3.31 -1.68 -14.62
C PHE A 119 2.87 -1.23 -16.02
N GLY A 120 3.67 -1.49 -17.04
CA GLY A 120 3.34 -1.17 -18.43
C GLY A 120 2.14 -1.94 -18.99
N ALA A 121 1.80 -3.10 -18.41
CA ALA A 121 0.68 -3.93 -18.81
C ALA A 121 -0.67 -3.48 -18.20
N LEU A 122 -0.66 -2.63 -17.16
CA LEU A 122 -1.89 -2.07 -16.61
C LEU A 122 -2.63 -1.20 -17.64
N PRO A 123 -3.95 -1.28 -17.72
CA PRO A 123 -4.74 -0.38 -18.54
C PRO A 123 -4.49 1.09 -18.17
N GLU A 124 -4.44 1.97 -19.18
CA GLU A 124 -4.19 3.40 -18.96
C GLU A 124 -5.20 4.04 -17.99
N ARG A 125 -6.48 3.65 -18.08
CA ARG A 125 -7.55 4.09 -17.18
C ARG A 125 -7.24 3.81 -15.70
N VAL A 126 -6.52 2.71 -15.42
CA VAL A 126 -6.18 2.27 -14.06
C VAL A 126 -4.91 2.97 -13.57
N ARG A 127 -3.98 3.26 -14.49
CA ARG A 127 -2.76 4.00 -14.17
C ARG A 127 -2.96 5.51 -14.02
N ALA A 128 -4.19 6.02 -14.22
CA ALA A 128 -4.47 7.45 -14.23
C ALA A 128 -3.84 8.17 -13.03
N GLY A 129 -2.97 9.16 -13.30
CA GLY A 129 -2.26 9.92 -12.27
C GLY A 129 -0.91 9.32 -11.82
N THR A 130 -0.59 8.06 -12.17
CA THR A 130 0.71 7.45 -11.85
C THR A 130 1.58 7.34 -13.10
N THR A 131 2.77 7.94 -13.05
CA THR A 131 3.76 7.87 -14.14
C THR A 131 5.01 7.13 -13.71
N ALA A 132 5.83 6.71 -14.69
CA ALA A 132 7.13 6.09 -14.42
C ALA A 132 8.02 7.02 -13.58
N GLU A 133 8.00 8.32 -13.86
CA GLU A 133 8.77 9.35 -13.15
C GLU A 133 8.30 9.50 -11.70
N SER A 134 6.99 9.42 -11.44
CA SER A 134 6.45 9.47 -10.07
C SER A 134 6.85 8.25 -9.23
N LEU A 135 6.96 7.08 -9.86
CA LEU A 135 7.45 5.86 -9.22
C LEU A 135 8.97 5.88 -8.98
N GLU A 136 9.74 6.51 -9.89
CA GLU A 136 11.19 6.68 -9.76
C GLU A 136 11.57 7.75 -8.73
N SER A 137 10.68 8.67 -8.40
CA SER A 137 10.94 9.76 -7.46
C SER A 137 11.38 9.23 -6.09
N ALA A 138 12.46 9.81 -5.56
CA ALA A 138 12.94 9.61 -4.21
C ALA A 138 12.38 10.64 -3.21
N VAL A 139 11.53 11.56 -3.68
CA VAL A 139 10.86 12.58 -2.87
C VAL A 139 9.55 12.01 -2.34
N PHE A 140 9.35 12.13 -1.04
CA PHE A 140 8.13 11.68 -0.38
C PHE A 140 7.03 12.73 -0.52
N ASP A 141 5.80 12.26 -0.63
CA ASP A 141 4.58 13.08 -0.65
C ASP A 141 3.96 13.15 0.76
N ALA A 142 3.64 14.37 1.21
CA ALA A 142 3.13 14.59 2.56
C ALA A 142 1.71 14.06 2.75
N ALA A 143 0.89 14.09 1.69
CA ALA A 143 -0.52 13.75 1.78
C ALA A 143 -0.77 12.24 1.77
N THR A 144 0.10 11.47 1.10
CA THR A 144 -0.16 10.06 0.82
C THR A 144 0.87 9.12 1.44
N ASP A 145 2.18 9.38 1.28
CA ASP A 145 3.20 8.41 1.65
C ASP A 145 3.24 8.12 3.16
N VAL A 146 3.00 9.14 4.00
CA VAL A 146 3.03 8.95 5.46
C VAL A 146 1.83 8.12 5.93
N ALA A 147 0.64 8.37 5.36
CA ALA A 147 -0.55 7.56 5.66
C ALA A 147 -0.35 6.10 5.25
N VAL A 148 0.24 5.87 4.08
CA VAL A 148 0.57 4.51 3.63
C VAL A 148 1.58 3.85 4.56
N LEU A 149 2.64 4.55 4.97
CA LEU A 149 3.63 4.00 5.91
C LEU A 149 3.00 3.65 7.27
N ARG A 150 2.08 4.47 7.77
CA ARG A 150 1.28 4.13 8.97
C ARG A 150 0.50 2.83 8.77
N ASP A 151 -0.23 2.73 7.67
CA ASP A 151 -1.05 1.55 7.38
C ASP A 151 -0.19 0.28 7.23
N GLN A 152 0.94 0.41 6.55
CA GLN A 152 1.91 -0.69 6.38
C GLN A 152 2.56 -1.09 7.72
N ARG A 153 2.78 -0.12 8.63
CA ARG A 153 3.26 -0.43 9.99
C ARG A 153 2.23 -1.25 10.77
N TRP A 154 0.95 -0.84 10.73
CA TRP A 154 -0.13 -1.61 11.37
C TRP A 154 -0.24 -3.02 10.79
N LEU A 155 -0.14 -3.18 9.47
CA LEU A 155 -0.17 -4.49 8.82
C LEU A 155 1.03 -5.36 9.22
N ALA A 156 2.22 -4.78 9.39
CA ALA A 156 3.39 -5.50 9.86
C ALA A 156 3.20 -6.03 11.30
N ASP A 157 2.67 -5.20 12.19
CA ASP A 157 2.39 -5.59 13.59
C ASP A 157 1.29 -6.65 13.67
N ILE A 158 0.25 -6.51 12.85
CA ILE A 158 -0.82 -7.51 12.73
C ILE A 158 -0.25 -8.83 12.22
N ALA A 159 0.57 -8.81 11.17
CA ALA A 159 1.18 -10.03 10.62
C ALA A 159 2.08 -10.72 11.65
N ALA A 160 2.90 -9.95 12.37
CA ALA A 160 3.77 -10.48 13.43
C ALA A 160 2.96 -11.12 14.57
N SER A 161 1.86 -10.49 14.98
CA SER A 161 0.98 -11.01 16.03
C SER A 161 0.14 -12.21 15.56
N ALA A 162 -0.45 -12.09 14.37
CA ALA A 162 -1.41 -13.09 13.87
C ALA A 162 -0.76 -14.41 13.46
N ARG A 163 0.53 -14.39 13.02
CA ARG A 163 1.27 -15.62 12.72
C ARG A 163 1.41 -16.53 13.95
N GLY A 164 1.44 -15.96 15.16
CA GLY A 164 1.67 -16.70 16.39
C GLY A 164 3.03 -17.42 16.37
N ASP A 165 3.04 -18.65 16.90
CA ASP A 165 4.22 -19.51 16.94
C ASP A 165 4.41 -20.36 15.67
N ALA A 166 3.62 -20.13 14.61
CA ALA A 166 3.72 -20.89 13.37
C ALA A 166 5.09 -20.63 12.69
N VAL A 167 5.69 -21.72 12.19
CA VAL A 167 6.99 -21.70 11.50
C VAL A 167 6.85 -22.04 10.04
N GLU A 168 5.98 -23.00 9.70
CA GLU A 168 5.74 -23.44 8.33
C GLU A 168 4.91 -22.40 7.58
N ASP A 169 5.26 -22.13 6.34
CA ASP A 169 4.62 -21.09 5.50
C ASP A 169 3.10 -21.25 5.41
N LEU A 170 2.62 -22.49 5.24
CA LEU A 170 1.20 -22.76 5.14
C LEU A 170 0.47 -22.48 6.47
N ASP A 171 1.05 -22.86 7.59
CA ASP A 171 0.46 -22.61 8.90
C ASP A 171 0.42 -21.11 9.23
N ILE A 172 1.49 -20.39 8.87
CA ILE A 172 1.51 -18.92 8.96
C ILE A 172 0.36 -18.35 8.11
N ALA A 173 0.24 -18.74 6.85
CA ALA A 173 -0.81 -18.24 5.96
C ALA A 173 -2.21 -18.56 6.48
N VAL A 174 -2.45 -19.75 7.01
CA VAL A 174 -3.73 -20.14 7.62
C VAL A 174 -4.04 -19.25 8.84
N ASN A 175 -3.06 -18.95 9.67
CA ASN A 175 -3.23 -18.06 10.83
C ASN A 175 -3.54 -16.63 10.41
N LEU A 176 -2.82 -16.08 9.41
CA LEU A 176 -3.06 -14.75 8.84
C LEU A 176 -4.46 -14.66 8.20
N PHE A 177 -4.85 -15.68 7.43
CA PHE A 177 -6.18 -15.73 6.83
C PHE A 177 -7.28 -15.81 7.90
N ARG A 178 -7.09 -16.63 8.93
CA ARG A 178 -8.02 -16.74 10.06
C ARG A 178 -8.18 -15.42 10.79
N TRP A 179 -7.07 -14.69 11.00
CA TRP A 179 -7.13 -13.33 11.55
C TRP A 179 -7.96 -12.41 10.65
N THR A 180 -7.67 -12.39 9.35
CA THR A 180 -8.38 -11.57 8.36
C THR A 180 -9.89 -11.82 8.41
N VAL A 181 -10.30 -13.09 8.43
CA VAL A 181 -11.71 -13.49 8.45
C VAL A 181 -12.42 -13.08 9.75
N ARG A 182 -11.73 -13.17 10.88
CA ARG A 182 -12.30 -12.83 12.19
C ARG A 182 -12.38 -11.32 12.42
N SER A 183 -11.42 -10.58 11.90
CA SER A 183 -11.32 -9.13 12.11
C SER A 183 -12.13 -8.32 11.11
N LEU A 184 -12.37 -8.85 9.91
CA LEU A 184 -13.05 -8.15 8.83
C LEU A 184 -14.37 -8.87 8.47
N ALA A 185 -15.49 -8.29 8.86
CA ALA A 185 -16.80 -8.80 8.47
C ALA A 185 -17.03 -8.59 6.97
N VAL A 186 -17.39 -9.66 6.24
CA VAL A 186 -17.78 -9.53 4.82
C VAL A 186 -19.12 -8.84 4.71
N VAL A 187 -19.19 -7.84 3.85
CA VAL A 187 -20.41 -7.11 3.53
C VAL A 187 -20.61 -7.07 2.02
N SER A 188 -21.88 -7.13 1.59
CA SER A 188 -22.25 -7.05 0.17
C SER A 188 -22.12 -5.64 -0.39
N ASP A 189 -22.24 -4.64 0.48
CA ASP A 189 -22.15 -3.23 0.15
C ASP A 189 -21.10 -2.60 1.09
N PRO A 190 -19.82 -2.72 0.75
CA PRO A 190 -18.76 -2.22 1.60
C PRO A 190 -18.78 -0.69 1.67
N PRO A 191 -18.40 -0.11 2.80
CA PRO A 191 -18.37 1.32 2.96
C PRO A 191 -17.38 1.98 1.99
N MET A 192 -17.76 3.13 1.48
CA MET A 192 -16.96 3.96 0.56
C MET A 192 -16.80 5.35 1.16
N VAL A 193 -15.68 6.01 0.88
CA VAL A 193 -15.44 7.39 1.28
C VAL A 193 -16.03 8.31 0.21
N ALA A 194 -16.87 9.27 0.62
CA ALA A 194 -17.28 10.36 -0.25
C ALA A 194 -16.09 11.29 -0.50
N THR A 195 -15.79 11.58 -1.76
CA THR A 195 -14.74 12.52 -2.13
C THR A 195 -15.34 13.88 -2.47
N GLU A 196 -14.78 14.95 -1.88
CA GLU A 196 -15.26 16.33 -2.13
C GLU A 196 -14.89 16.83 -3.54
N SER A 197 -13.81 16.32 -4.10
CA SER A 197 -13.22 16.83 -5.35
C SER A 197 -13.72 16.14 -6.63
N THR A 198 -14.41 15.01 -6.51
CA THR A 198 -14.98 14.29 -7.66
C THR A 198 -16.35 13.76 -7.27
N PRO A 199 -17.38 13.91 -8.15
CA PRO A 199 -18.67 13.27 -7.92
C PRO A 199 -18.49 11.75 -7.92
N GLY A 200 -18.33 11.15 -6.77
CA GLY A 200 -18.08 9.72 -6.62
C GLY A 200 -17.63 9.38 -5.21
N SER A 201 -17.54 8.11 -4.98
CA SER A 201 -16.98 7.55 -3.75
C SER A 201 -15.84 6.61 -4.14
N ARG A 202 -14.78 6.59 -3.36
CA ARG A 202 -13.70 5.61 -3.50
C ARG A 202 -13.86 4.48 -2.50
N TRP A 203 -13.32 3.34 -2.82
CA TRP A 203 -13.21 2.23 -1.89
C TRP A 203 -12.26 2.57 -0.74
N PHE A 204 -12.42 1.90 0.41
CA PHE A 204 -11.52 2.05 1.55
C PHE A 204 -10.11 1.54 1.23
N LEU A 205 -9.11 2.33 1.65
CA LEU A 205 -7.70 1.93 1.70
C LEU A 205 -7.46 0.93 2.86
N PRO A 206 -6.31 0.23 2.88
CA PRO A 206 -6.04 -0.78 3.90
C PRO A 206 -6.26 -0.32 5.34
N GLY A 207 -5.76 0.85 5.75
CA GLY A 207 -5.98 1.38 7.09
C GLY A 207 -7.44 1.64 7.41
N GLU A 208 -8.22 2.17 6.45
CA GLU A 208 -9.65 2.41 6.63
C GLU A 208 -10.45 1.10 6.72
N ILE A 209 -10.04 0.06 5.96
CA ILE A 209 -10.61 -1.29 6.06
C ILE A 209 -10.39 -1.86 7.47
N LEU A 210 -9.15 -1.76 7.98
CA LEU A 210 -8.79 -2.22 9.32
C LEU A 210 -9.60 -1.51 10.40
N LEU A 211 -9.72 -0.19 10.32
CA LEU A 211 -10.48 0.61 11.29
C LEU A 211 -11.98 0.35 11.24
N SER A 212 -12.54 0.10 10.04
CA SER A 212 -13.97 -0.17 9.89
C SER A 212 -14.37 -1.57 10.34
N GLY A 213 -13.46 -2.54 10.29
CA GLY A 213 -13.74 -3.96 10.52
C GLY A 213 -14.70 -4.58 9.49
N ARG A 214 -14.91 -3.93 8.34
CA ARG A 214 -15.85 -4.34 7.28
C ARG A 214 -15.15 -4.32 5.93
N ALA A 215 -15.38 -5.33 5.12
CA ALA A 215 -14.70 -5.50 3.84
C ALA A 215 -15.56 -6.22 2.81
N SER A 216 -15.40 -5.88 1.54
CA SER A 216 -15.81 -6.77 0.45
C SER A 216 -14.90 -8.00 0.40
N PRO A 217 -15.27 -9.07 -0.33
CA PRO A 217 -14.37 -10.19 -0.56
C PRO A 217 -13.02 -9.76 -1.18
N ALA A 218 -13.03 -8.80 -2.10
CA ALA A 218 -11.81 -8.27 -2.72
C ALA A 218 -10.93 -7.52 -1.71
N GLN A 219 -11.52 -6.66 -0.87
CA GLN A 219 -10.79 -5.98 0.20
C GLN A 219 -10.22 -6.96 1.23
N ARG A 220 -10.99 -8.00 1.59
CA ARG A 220 -10.51 -9.07 2.48
C ARG A 220 -9.32 -9.82 1.88
N ALA A 221 -9.38 -10.12 0.58
CA ALA A 221 -8.27 -10.71 -0.16
C ALA A 221 -7.04 -9.80 -0.18
N TRP A 222 -7.24 -8.49 -0.39
CA TRP A 222 -6.15 -7.51 -0.38
C TRP A 222 -5.43 -7.47 0.97
N ILE A 223 -6.18 -7.32 2.06
CA ILE A 223 -5.58 -7.34 3.41
C ILE A 223 -4.82 -8.64 3.67
N PHE A 224 -5.37 -9.79 3.28
CA PHE A 224 -4.67 -11.07 3.43
C PHE A 224 -3.35 -11.12 2.64
N LEU A 225 -3.34 -10.64 1.40
CA LEU A 225 -2.13 -10.58 0.57
C LEU A 225 -1.08 -9.61 1.15
N GLU A 226 -1.50 -8.47 1.71
CA GLU A 226 -0.60 -7.57 2.44
C GLU A 226 0.01 -8.24 3.69
N LEU A 227 -0.79 -8.96 4.47
CA LEU A 227 -0.31 -9.70 5.64
C LEU A 227 0.69 -10.80 5.26
N LEU A 228 0.45 -11.54 4.16
CA LEU A 228 1.43 -12.49 3.61
C LEU A 228 2.75 -11.78 3.27
N ARG A 229 2.69 -10.62 2.62
CA ARG A 229 3.88 -9.82 2.26
C ARG A 229 4.67 -9.43 3.51
N HIS A 230 4.00 -8.97 4.56
CA HIS A 230 4.67 -8.61 5.82
C HIS A 230 5.25 -9.83 6.55
N ALA A 231 4.65 -11.00 6.39
CA ALA A 231 5.22 -12.26 6.87
C ALA A 231 6.36 -12.80 5.98
N ARG A 232 6.75 -12.04 4.91
CA ARG A 232 7.75 -12.43 3.89
C ARG A 232 7.35 -13.69 3.12
N LEU A 233 6.04 -13.92 2.98
CA LEU A 233 5.46 -14.97 2.17
C LEU A 233 4.94 -14.40 0.85
N GLU A 234 4.96 -15.22 -0.20
CA GLU A 234 4.49 -14.83 -1.51
C GLU A 234 3.01 -15.11 -1.66
N GLY A 235 2.23 -14.05 -1.79
CA GLY A 235 0.80 -14.11 -2.06
C GLY A 235 0.46 -13.52 -3.41
N VAL A 236 -0.49 -14.14 -4.12
CA VAL A 236 -0.99 -13.67 -5.40
C VAL A 236 -2.52 -13.79 -5.46
N MET A 237 -3.15 -12.98 -6.29
CA MET A 237 -4.53 -13.18 -6.71
C MET A 237 -4.54 -14.07 -7.94
N LEU A 238 -5.20 -15.20 -7.86
CA LEU A 238 -5.49 -16.03 -9.04
C LEU A 238 -6.69 -15.45 -9.79
N ALA A 239 -6.64 -15.55 -11.11
CA ALA A 239 -7.66 -15.02 -11.99
C ALA A 239 -7.98 -16.00 -13.12
N THR A 240 -9.20 -15.96 -13.63
CA THR A 240 -9.56 -16.57 -14.90
C THR A 240 -9.43 -15.54 -16.02
N GLY A 241 -9.09 -15.99 -17.23
CA GLY A 241 -8.87 -15.10 -18.37
C GLY A 241 -7.41 -14.63 -18.51
N ASP A 242 -7.18 -13.71 -19.42
CA ASP A 242 -5.87 -13.26 -19.88
C ASP A 242 -5.68 -11.77 -19.53
N PRO A 243 -4.77 -11.41 -18.60
CA PRO A 243 -4.53 -10.03 -18.23
C PRO A 243 -4.00 -9.18 -19.40
N ALA A 244 -3.23 -9.75 -20.32
CA ALA A 244 -2.74 -9.01 -21.50
C ALA A 244 -3.86 -8.61 -22.47
N LYS A 245 -5.01 -9.31 -22.44
CA LYS A 245 -6.21 -8.96 -23.20
C LYS A 245 -7.20 -8.09 -22.42
N GLY A 246 -6.88 -7.75 -21.17
CA GLY A 246 -7.77 -6.96 -20.30
C GLY A 246 -9.07 -7.67 -19.92
N ASN A 247 -9.11 -9.01 -19.97
CA ASN A 247 -10.29 -9.81 -19.63
C ASN A 247 -10.08 -10.72 -18.40
N ALA A 248 -8.97 -10.55 -17.69
CA ALA A 248 -8.71 -11.26 -16.44
C ALA A 248 -9.75 -10.90 -15.39
N ARG A 249 -10.30 -11.92 -14.75
CA ARG A 249 -11.25 -11.78 -13.64
C ARG A 249 -10.63 -12.37 -12.39
N ALA A 250 -10.34 -11.52 -11.42
CA ALA A 250 -9.83 -11.95 -10.13
C ALA A 250 -10.77 -12.99 -9.50
N TRP A 251 -10.20 -14.05 -8.99
CA TRP A 251 -10.94 -15.15 -8.38
C TRP A 251 -10.68 -15.22 -6.87
N ILE A 252 -9.51 -15.75 -6.43
CA ILE A 252 -9.17 -15.90 -5.01
C ILE A 252 -7.68 -15.65 -4.77
N PRO A 253 -7.31 -15.22 -3.55
CA PRO A 253 -5.91 -15.17 -3.14
C PRO A 253 -5.33 -16.57 -2.93
N ALA A 254 -4.04 -16.72 -3.23
CA ALA A 254 -3.28 -17.92 -2.99
C ALA A 254 -1.92 -17.61 -2.37
N LEU A 255 -1.47 -18.48 -1.43
CA LEU A 255 -0.07 -18.53 -1.00
C LEU A 255 0.73 -19.34 -2.02
N VAL A 256 1.89 -18.82 -2.42
CA VAL A 256 2.87 -19.54 -3.25
C VAL A 256 4.02 -20.01 -2.36
N SER A 257 4.10 -21.29 -2.11
CA SER A 257 5.15 -21.89 -1.28
C SER A 257 5.37 -23.36 -1.65
N GLY A 258 6.61 -23.82 -1.61
CA GLY A 258 6.97 -25.21 -1.92
C GLY A 258 6.69 -25.61 -3.38
N GLY A 259 6.58 -24.65 -4.31
CA GLY A 259 6.20 -24.90 -5.70
C GLY A 259 4.71 -25.15 -5.92
N GLU A 260 3.88 -24.88 -4.92
CA GLU A 260 2.43 -25.01 -4.95
C GLU A 260 1.73 -23.65 -4.73
N ALA A 261 0.50 -23.51 -5.25
CA ALA A 261 -0.39 -22.39 -5.00
C ALA A 261 -1.55 -22.86 -4.12
N TRP A 262 -1.55 -22.50 -2.83
CA TRP A 262 -2.52 -22.89 -1.80
C TRP A 262 -3.69 -21.91 -1.77
N LEU A 263 -4.91 -22.41 -1.81
CA LEU A 263 -6.12 -21.66 -2.13
C LEU A 263 -6.89 -21.17 -0.89
N PHE A 264 -7.26 -19.88 -0.84
CA PHE A 264 -8.03 -19.28 0.25
C PHE A 264 -9.25 -18.55 -0.29
N GLU A 265 -10.46 -18.86 0.23
CA GLU A 265 -11.73 -18.30 -0.24
C GLU A 265 -12.21 -17.17 0.68
N PRO A 266 -12.03 -15.89 0.28
CA PRO A 266 -12.34 -14.75 1.15
C PRO A 266 -13.84 -14.50 1.33
N THR A 267 -14.69 -14.95 0.40
CA THR A 267 -16.14 -14.77 0.48
C THR A 267 -16.73 -15.67 1.58
N TYR A 268 -16.34 -16.94 1.57
CA TYR A 268 -16.80 -17.90 2.57
C TYR A 268 -15.97 -17.87 3.86
N GLY A 269 -14.82 -17.21 3.83
CA GLY A 269 -13.95 -17.04 4.98
C GLY A 269 -13.26 -18.34 5.42
N MET A 270 -12.86 -19.17 4.46
CA MET A 270 -12.21 -20.44 4.72
C MET A 270 -11.12 -20.73 3.69
N PRO A 271 -10.01 -21.41 4.07
CA PRO A 271 -9.15 -22.06 3.10
C PRO A 271 -9.97 -23.08 2.31
N ILE A 272 -9.71 -23.26 1.03
CA ILE A 272 -10.38 -24.32 0.26
C ILE A 272 -9.90 -25.67 0.79
N PRO A 273 -10.81 -26.57 1.26
CA PRO A 273 -10.41 -27.85 1.77
C PRO A 273 -9.77 -28.73 0.68
N GLY A 274 -8.68 -29.39 1.03
CA GLY A 274 -7.98 -30.32 0.14
C GLY A 274 -8.75 -31.62 -0.12
N PRO A 275 -8.09 -32.58 -0.76
CA PRO A 275 -8.66 -33.92 -0.94
C PRO A 275 -9.15 -34.50 0.39
N ASP A 276 -10.27 -35.22 0.38
CA ASP A 276 -10.91 -35.82 1.56
C ASP A 276 -11.24 -34.83 2.71
N ASN A 277 -11.39 -33.53 2.37
CA ASN A 277 -11.56 -32.42 3.31
C ASN A 277 -10.37 -32.22 4.28
N ALA A 278 -9.19 -32.69 3.92
CA ALA A 278 -7.99 -32.56 4.73
C ALA A 278 -7.11 -31.41 4.25
N GLY A 279 -6.64 -30.58 5.18
CA GLY A 279 -5.71 -29.48 4.89
C GLY A 279 -6.28 -28.39 3.97
N VAL A 280 -5.40 -27.72 3.26
CA VAL A 280 -5.72 -26.67 2.26
C VAL A 280 -5.47 -27.24 0.86
N ALA A 281 -6.37 -27.00 -0.08
CA ALA A 281 -6.19 -27.42 -1.48
C ALA A 281 -5.14 -26.58 -2.18
N THR A 282 -4.35 -27.22 -3.04
CA THR A 282 -3.54 -26.52 -4.04
C THR A 282 -4.30 -26.34 -5.37
N ALA A 283 -3.85 -25.41 -6.19
CA ALA A 283 -4.42 -25.22 -7.53
C ALA A 283 -4.32 -26.49 -8.38
N ARG A 284 -3.24 -27.27 -8.24
CA ARG A 284 -3.08 -28.56 -8.95
C ARG A 284 -4.08 -29.61 -8.47
N GLN A 285 -4.32 -29.70 -7.17
CA GLN A 285 -5.33 -30.60 -6.62
C GLN A 285 -6.74 -30.23 -7.09
N ALA A 286 -7.08 -28.93 -7.06
CA ALA A 286 -8.38 -28.45 -7.53
C ALA A 286 -8.59 -28.65 -9.05
N ALA A 287 -7.53 -28.68 -9.84
CA ALA A 287 -7.58 -29.03 -11.26
C ALA A 287 -7.78 -30.54 -11.48
N ALA A 288 -7.16 -31.37 -10.66
CA ALA A 288 -7.21 -32.82 -10.78
C ALA A 288 -8.50 -33.45 -10.22
N ASP A 289 -9.10 -32.82 -9.19
CA ASP A 289 -10.32 -33.31 -8.53
C ASP A 289 -11.43 -32.23 -8.55
N PRO A 290 -12.41 -32.34 -9.49
CA PRO A 290 -13.52 -31.41 -9.56
C PRO A 290 -14.35 -31.28 -8.27
N ALA A 291 -14.39 -32.35 -7.46
CA ALA A 291 -15.16 -32.34 -6.21
C ALA A 291 -14.64 -31.29 -5.20
N ILE A 292 -13.37 -30.88 -5.29
CA ILE A 292 -12.80 -29.84 -4.42
C ILE A 292 -13.55 -28.52 -4.56
N LEU A 293 -13.80 -28.06 -5.78
CA LEU A 293 -14.52 -26.81 -6.05
C LEU A 293 -16.04 -26.99 -6.01
N GLU A 294 -16.57 -28.15 -6.44
CA GLU A 294 -18.01 -28.43 -6.42
C GLU A 294 -18.59 -28.41 -5.01
N ARG A 295 -17.83 -28.84 -4.00
CA ARG A 295 -18.21 -28.79 -2.58
C ARG A 295 -18.45 -27.37 -2.05
N LEU A 296 -17.93 -26.35 -2.72
CA LEU A 296 -18.15 -24.94 -2.35
C LEU A 296 -19.50 -24.42 -2.85
N SER A 297 -20.24 -25.21 -3.60
CA SER A 297 -21.60 -24.84 -4.05
C SER A 297 -22.57 -24.89 -2.88
N VAL A 298 -23.45 -23.89 -2.78
CA VAL A 298 -24.41 -23.74 -1.67
C VAL A 298 -25.83 -23.73 -2.22
N GLY A 299 -26.60 -24.75 -1.90
CA GLY A 299 -27.96 -24.93 -2.42
C GLY A 299 -27.96 -25.01 -3.95
N GLU A 300 -28.77 -24.16 -4.61
CA GLU A 300 -28.83 -24.09 -6.06
C GLU A 300 -27.72 -23.23 -6.70
N ARG A 301 -26.92 -22.56 -5.87
CA ARG A 301 -25.84 -21.69 -6.35
C ARG A 301 -24.55 -22.49 -6.53
N SER A 302 -24.22 -22.77 -7.79
CA SER A 302 -22.93 -23.39 -8.14
C SER A 302 -21.76 -22.45 -7.83
N TYR A 303 -20.65 -23.00 -7.37
CA TYR A 303 -19.40 -22.23 -7.24
C TYR A 303 -18.94 -21.73 -8.62
N PRO A 304 -18.52 -20.46 -8.75
CA PRO A 304 -18.34 -19.81 -10.06
C PRO A 304 -17.17 -20.34 -10.88
N VAL A 305 -16.14 -20.89 -10.24
CA VAL A 305 -14.95 -21.44 -10.89
C VAL A 305 -14.98 -22.96 -10.78
N LYS A 306 -14.66 -23.64 -11.88
CA LYS A 306 -14.67 -25.11 -11.97
C LYS A 306 -13.27 -25.63 -12.28
N ALA A 307 -13.06 -26.93 -12.08
CA ALA A 307 -11.80 -27.59 -12.39
C ALA A 307 -11.34 -27.35 -13.83
N ALA A 308 -12.25 -27.27 -14.80
CA ALA A 308 -11.94 -26.97 -16.19
C ALA A 308 -11.33 -25.58 -16.39
N ASP A 309 -11.66 -24.61 -15.54
CA ASP A 309 -11.13 -23.25 -15.62
C ASP A 309 -9.69 -23.16 -15.08
N MET A 310 -9.25 -24.17 -14.34
CA MET A 310 -7.93 -24.19 -13.69
C MET A 310 -6.77 -24.25 -14.71
N ALA A 311 -7.01 -24.82 -15.89
CA ALA A 311 -6.00 -24.89 -16.94
C ALA A 311 -5.64 -23.52 -17.55
N GLY A 312 -6.51 -22.54 -17.41
CA GLY A 312 -6.34 -21.17 -17.95
C GLY A 312 -6.08 -20.11 -16.91
N LEU A 313 -5.70 -20.47 -15.69
CA LEU A 313 -5.48 -19.50 -14.62
C LEU A 313 -4.34 -18.53 -14.95
N SER A 314 -4.56 -17.28 -14.58
CA SER A 314 -3.58 -16.20 -14.61
C SER A 314 -3.22 -15.76 -13.20
N VAL A 315 -2.07 -15.14 -13.06
CA VAL A 315 -1.54 -14.62 -11.81
C VAL A 315 -1.59 -13.10 -11.84
N LEU A 316 -2.23 -12.52 -10.85
CA LEU A 316 -2.26 -11.08 -10.64
C LEU A 316 -1.56 -10.76 -9.30
N VAL A 317 -0.53 -9.93 -9.35
CA VAL A 317 0.18 -9.50 -8.14
C VAL A 317 -0.49 -8.27 -7.54
N ALA A 318 -0.81 -8.34 -6.25
CA ALA A 318 -1.31 -7.19 -5.50
C ALA A 318 -0.15 -6.21 -5.24
N ALA A 319 0.01 -5.26 -6.15
CA ALA A 319 0.98 -4.18 -6.04
C ALA A 319 0.30 -2.86 -6.38
N ASP A 320 0.44 -1.91 -5.51
CA ASP A 320 -0.03 -0.53 -5.66
C ASP A 320 1.12 0.41 -6.09
N PRO A 321 0.87 1.70 -6.37
CA PRO A 321 1.92 2.63 -6.74
C PRO A 321 3.04 2.74 -5.71
N TRP A 322 2.73 2.64 -4.42
CA TRP A 322 3.74 2.75 -3.37
C TRP A 322 4.66 1.54 -3.36
N SER A 323 4.13 0.33 -3.41
CA SER A 323 4.91 -0.91 -3.40
C SER A 323 5.78 -1.09 -4.65
N LEU A 324 5.47 -0.38 -5.74
CA LEU A 324 6.31 -0.29 -6.94
C LEU A 324 7.28 0.89 -6.93
N SER A 325 7.18 1.81 -5.96
CA SER A 325 7.99 3.04 -5.96
C SER A 325 9.41 2.82 -5.44
N ARG A 326 10.33 3.64 -5.97
CA ARG A 326 11.74 3.67 -5.55
C ARG A 326 11.90 4.07 -4.08
N ARG A 327 11.13 5.05 -3.61
CA ARG A 327 11.21 5.55 -2.24
C ARG A 327 10.78 4.51 -1.19
N MET A 328 9.73 3.74 -1.46
CA MET A 328 9.32 2.65 -0.57
C MET A 328 10.32 1.48 -0.60
N ARG A 329 10.88 1.15 -1.76
CA ARG A 329 11.99 0.21 -1.87
C ARG A 329 13.18 0.64 -1.02
N ALA A 330 13.52 1.92 -1.05
CA ALA A 330 14.65 2.45 -0.28
C ALA A 330 14.43 2.33 1.23
N ILE A 331 13.22 2.53 1.73
CA ILE A 331 12.88 2.31 3.15
C ILE A 331 12.92 0.81 3.49
N ASP A 332 12.31 -0.04 2.67
CA ASP A 332 12.27 -1.51 2.87
C ASP A 332 13.69 -2.10 2.99
N GLU A 333 14.64 -1.61 2.17
CA GLU A 333 16.04 -2.06 2.20
C GLU A 333 16.79 -1.63 3.47
N GLN A 334 16.34 -0.58 4.16
CA GLN A 334 17.01 -0.04 5.35
C GLN A 334 16.39 -0.54 6.66
N LEU A 335 15.09 -0.82 6.66
CA LEU A 335 14.39 -1.26 7.86
C LEU A 335 14.54 -2.78 8.04
N VAL A 336 15.19 -3.17 9.14
CA VAL A 336 15.43 -4.59 9.46
C VAL A 336 14.92 -4.94 10.86
N GLY A 337 14.77 -6.24 11.13
CA GLY A 337 14.34 -6.75 12.43
C GLY A 337 12.91 -6.36 12.77
N ALA A 338 12.67 -5.97 14.02
CA ALA A 338 11.32 -5.65 14.53
C ALA A 338 10.69 -4.41 13.87
N ARG A 339 11.50 -3.54 13.27
CA ARG A 339 11.03 -2.37 12.50
C ARG A 339 10.82 -2.63 11.02
N GLY A 340 11.17 -3.83 10.55
CA GLY A 340 11.03 -4.22 9.15
C GLY A 340 9.58 -4.16 8.68
N MET A 341 9.38 -3.52 7.54
CA MET A 341 8.11 -3.52 6.81
C MET A 341 8.36 -4.05 5.40
N ALA A 342 7.41 -4.78 4.84
CA ALA A 342 7.51 -5.26 3.45
C ALA A 342 6.84 -4.25 2.52
N LEU A 343 7.52 -3.13 2.27
CA LEU A 343 6.97 -2.00 1.55
C LEU A 343 7.05 -2.14 0.03
N ALA A 344 8.02 -2.91 -0.47
CA ALA A 344 8.26 -3.01 -1.91
C ALA A 344 8.10 -4.44 -2.41
N VAL A 345 7.64 -4.56 -3.65
CA VAL A 345 7.45 -5.85 -4.32
C VAL A 345 8.19 -5.88 -5.66
N ASP A 346 8.75 -7.04 -6.00
CA ASP A 346 9.19 -7.38 -7.35
C ASP A 346 8.06 -8.21 -7.98
N ALA A 347 7.10 -7.51 -8.58
CA ALA A 347 5.86 -8.12 -9.04
C ALA A 347 6.11 -9.14 -10.16
N THR A 348 7.03 -8.85 -11.08
CA THR A 348 7.40 -9.78 -12.15
C THR A 348 8.02 -11.07 -11.60
N ALA A 349 8.90 -10.96 -10.60
CA ALA A 349 9.52 -12.14 -9.99
C ALA A 349 8.50 -13.00 -9.22
N VAL A 350 7.61 -12.37 -8.44
CA VAL A 350 6.52 -13.06 -7.74
C VAL A 350 5.58 -13.75 -8.73
N ALA A 351 5.14 -13.04 -9.78
CA ALA A 351 4.27 -13.61 -10.81
C ALA A 351 4.90 -14.81 -11.51
N THR A 352 6.20 -14.74 -11.82
CA THR A 352 6.94 -15.83 -12.45
C THR A 352 6.94 -17.09 -11.59
N ARG A 353 7.24 -16.97 -10.29
CA ARG A 353 7.22 -18.11 -9.37
C ARG A 353 5.81 -18.66 -9.19
N ALA A 354 4.81 -17.79 -9.08
CA ALA A 354 3.43 -18.20 -8.96
C ALA A 354 2.91 -18.94 -10.21
N CYS A 355 3.26 -18.49 -11.41
CA CYS A 355 2.92 -19.20 -12.66
C CYS A 355 3.52 -20.62 -12.70
N ALA A 356 4.72 -20.81 -12.16
CA ALA A 356 5.34 -22.14 -12.08
C ALA A 356 4.61 -23.09 -11.11
N ALA A 357 3.83 -22.55 -10.17
CA ALA A 357 3.02 -23.31 -9.22
C ALA A 357 1.63 -23.70 -9.75
N LEU A 358 1.22 -23.20 -10.93
CA LEU A 358 -0.09 -23.51 -11.54
C LEU A 358 -0.13 -24.90 -12.18
N PRO A 359 -1.34 -25.48 -12.39
CA PRO A 359 -1.52 -26.85 -12.89
C PRO A 359 -0.86 -27.17 -14.23
N ASP A 360 -0.92 -26.21 -15.16
CA ASP A 360 -0.39 -26.32 -16.51
C ASP A 360 0.77 -25.36 -16.74
N ALA A 361 1.64 -25.23 -15.71
CA ALA A 361 2.78 -24.35 -15.75
C ALA A 361 3.55 -24.50 -17.08
N PRO A 362 3.61 -23.49 -17.92
CA PRO A 362 4.42 -23.53 -19.12
C PRO A 362 5.90 -23.61 -18.72
N ALA A 363 6.73 -24.26 -19.56
CA ALA A 363 8.18 -24.37 -19.34
C ALA A 363 8.88 -23.00 -19.22
N ALA A 364 8.23 -21.92 -19.67
CA ALA A 364 8.59 -20.54 -19.42
C ALA A 364 7.33 -19.76 -19.03
N ALA A 365 7.42 -18.86 -18.07
CA ALA A 365 6.31 -17.99 -17.68
C ALA A 365 5.77 -17.27 -18.92
N ALA A 366 4.55 -17.61 -19.33
CA ALA A 366 3.93 -17.00 -20.50
C ALA A 366 3.55 -15.55 -20.15
N PRO A 367 4.08 -14.54 -20.84
CA PRO A 367 3.81 -13.13 -20.53
C PRO A 367 2.32 -12.78 -20.44
N GLY A 368 1.47 -13.47 -21.21
CA GLY A 368 0.01 -13.27 -21.21
C GLY A 368 -0.73 -13.82 -19.98
N ARG A 369 -0.02 -14.48 -19.05
CA ARG A 369 -0.65 -15.05 -17.82
C ARG A 369 -0.27 -14.29 -16.56
N MET A 370 0.45 -13.20 -16.66
CA MET A 370 0.94 -12.40 -15.53
C MET A 370 0.44 -10.96 -15.67
N GLY A 371 0.04 -10.37 -14.55
CA GLY A 371 -0.38 -8.98 -14.49
C GLY A 371 -0.33 -8.43 -13.07
N LEU A 372 -0.60 -7.15 -12.94
CA LEU A 372 -0.93 -6.53 -11.66
C LEU A 372 -2.43 -6.66 -11.42
N TRP A 373 -2.81 -6.85 -10.17
CA TRP A 373 -4.20 -6.82 -9.79
C TRP A 373 -4.70 -5.37 -9.83
N GLU A 374 -5.72 -5.10 -10.65
CA GLU A 374 -6.23 -3.74 -10.88
C GLU A 374 -6.90 -3.14 -9.64
N PHE A 375 -7.48 -3.97 -8.75
CA PHE A 375 -8.27 -3.50 -7.63
C PHE A 375 -7.54 -2.51 -6.70
N PRO A 376 -6.28 -2.72 -6.26
CA PRO A 376 -5.55 -1.73 -5.48
C PRO A 376 -5.36 -0.37 -6.17
N TRP A 377 -5.38 -0.35 -7.51
CA TRP A 377 -5.26 0.86 -8.33
C TRP A 377 -6.60 1.58 -8.54
N GLU A 378 -7.69 0.82 -8.65
CA GLU A 378 -9.05 1.37 -8.81
C GLU A 378 -9.57 2.04 -7.54
N VAL A 379 -8.92 1.79 -6.41
CA VAL A 379 -9.25 2.36 -5.10
C VAL A 379 -8.67 3.78 -4.94
N LEU A 380 -7.61 4.09 -5.70
CA LEU A 380 -6.88 5.37 -5.64
C LEU A 380 -7.51 6.40 -6.55
#